data_aeba7183fa082487d590d20b9a96d728
#
_entry.id   aeba7183fa082487d590d20b9a96d728
#
_cell.length_a   1.000
_cell.length_b   1.000
_cell.length_c   1.000
_cell.angle_alpha   90.00
_cell.angle_beta   90.00
_cell.angle_gamma   90.00
#
_symmetry.space_group_name_H-M   'P 1'
#
loop_
_entity.id
_entity.type
_entity.pdbx_description
1 polymer ?
#
loop_
_entity_poly.entity_id
_entity_poly.type
_entity_poly.pdbx_seq_one_letter_code
_entity_poly.pdbx_strand_id
1 'polypeptide(L)'
;MNKPDASLTQAKQELIKQYSSCQLGMTPKEFYSKWPVTHSMMAMICSRSVATVGRWFSRGGNYLRPQPSDLRHLAVMDFLLEHFEEIPVRVAWPLALELRNMLCPPNHDQC
;
A
#
# COMPACT_ATOMS: atom_id res chain seq x y z
N MET A 1 20.03 16.75 -14.68
CA MET A 1 20.27 15.38 -14.92
C MET A 1 19.46 14.81 -16.05
N ASN A 2 20.13 14.17 -16.95
CA ASN A 2 19.45 13.66 -18.13
C ASN A 2 19.02 12.24 -17.96
N LYS A 3 17.77 12.02 -18.23
CA LYS A 3 17.26 10.67 -18.28
C LYS A 3 17.52 10.10 -19.67
N PRO A 4 17.62 8.80 -19.76
CA PRO A 4 17.69 8.20 -21.09
C PRO A 4 16.46 8.58 -21.87
N ASP A 5 16.53 8.40 -23.14
CA ASP A 5 15.45 8.81 -24.02
C ASP A 5 14.16 8.06 -23.85
N ALA A 6 14.01 7.27 -22.85
CA ALA A 6 12.79 6.53 -22.65
C ALA A 6 11.70 7.49 -22.19
N SER A 7 10.81 7.81 -23.08
CA SER A 7 9.64 8.59 -22.72
C SER A 7 8.59 7.68 -22.13
N LEU A 8 7.82 8.24 -21.22
CA LEU A 8 6.67 7.51 -20.72
C LEU A 8 5.58 7.49 -21.77
N THR A 9 4.97 6.34 -21.95
CA THR A 9 3.81 6.24 -22.82
C THR A 9 2.66 7.01 -22.19
N GLN A 10 1.66 7.31 -23.01
CA GLN A 10 0.50 8.03 -22.51
C GLN A 10 -0.20 7.24 -21.40
N ALA A 11 -0.26 5.93 -21.53
CA ALA A 11 -0.88 5.10 -20.51
C ALA A 11 -0.14 5.21 -19.17
N LYS A 12 1.19 5.24 -19.22
CA LYS A 12 1.98 5.37 -18.00
C LYS A 12 1.82 6.75 -17.38
N GLN A 13 1.75 7.78 -18.21
CA GLN A 13 1.51 9.12 -17.70
C GLN A 13 0.15 9.23 -17.05
N GLU A 14 -0.85 8.60 -17.65
CA GLU A 14 -2.18 8.60 -17.08
C GLU A 14 -2.21 7.90 -15.73
N LEU A 15 -1.48 6.81 -15.60
CA LEU A 15 -1.38 6.11 -14.32
C LEU A 15 -0.79 7.02 -13.25
N ILE A 16 0.27 7.75 -13.59
CA ILE A 16 0.88 8.67 -12.63
C ILE A 16 -0.12 9.73 -12.20
N LYS A 17 -0.88 10.26 -13.15
CA LYS A 17 -1.87 11.28 -12.84
C LYS A 17 -2.96 10.75 -11.92
N GLN A 18 -3.47 9.57 -12.21
CA GLN A 18 -4.49 8.96 -11.38
C GLN A 18 -3.98 8.68 -9.97
N TYR A 19 -2.77 8.16 -9.87
CA TYR A 19 -2.18 7.89 -8.57
C TYR A 19 -1.98 9.20 -7.80
N SER A 20 -1.47 10.21 -8.47
CA SER A 20 -1.17 11.50 -7.82
C SER A 20 -2.41 12.24 -7.39
N SER A 21 -3.52 12.07 -8.09
CA SER A 21 -4.77 12.74 -7.74
C SER A 21 -5.60 11.96 -6.73
N CYS A 22 -5.06 10.88 -6.21
CA CYS A 22 -5.73 10.07 -5.20
C CYS A 22 -7.04 9.46 -5.68
N GLN A 23 -7.16 9.21 -6.96
CA GLN A 23 -8.33 8.52 -7.49
C GLN A 23 -8.25 7.02 -7.25
N LEU A 24 -7.07 6.53 -6.91
CA LEU A 24 -6.89 5.13 -6.59
C LEU A 24 -7.11 4.96 -5.09
N GLY A 25 -8.17 4.24 -4.75
CA GLY A 25 -8.47 4.06 -3.34
C GLY A 25 -9.37 2.88 -3.09
N MET A 26 -9.26 2.32 -1.89
CA MET A 26 -10.10 1.23 -1.44
C MET A 26 -10.33 1.45 0.05
N THR A 27 -11.58 1.30 0.48
CA THR A 27 -11.89 1.54 1.88
C THR A 27 -11.39 0.41 2.76
N PRO A 28 -11.13 0.68 4.05
CA PRO A 28 -10.76 -0.39 4.97
C PRO A 28 -11.79 -1.50 5.03
N LYS A 29 -13.07 -1.17 4.98
CA LYS A 29 -14.12 -2.18 5.05
C LYS A 29 -14.11 -3.08 3.83
N GLU A 30 -13.91 -2.50 2.65
CA GLU A 30 -13.80 -3.29 1.43
C GLU A 30 -12.60 -4.21 1.49
N PHE A 31 -11.46 -3.70 1.91
CA PHE A 31 -10.25 -4.50 2.00
C PHE A 31 -10.41 -5.62 3.01
N TYR A 32 -10.96 -5.29 4.16
CA TYR A 32 -11.13 -6.25 5.25
C TYR A 32 -12.11 -7.36 4.87
N SER A 33 -13.14 -7.04 4.08
CA SER A 33 -14.10 -8.05 3.66
C SER A 33 -13.57 -8.93 2.54
N LYS A 34 -12.60 -8.44 1.79
CA LYS A 34 -12.06 -9.19 0.65
C LYS A 34 -10.91 -10.11 1.06
N TRP A 35 -10.06 -9.65 1.99
CA TRP A 35 -8.84 -10.37 2.35
C TRP A 35 -8.89 -10.82 3.80
N PRO A 36 -8.39 -12.04 4.10
CA PRO A 36 -8.35 -12.53 5.49
C PRO A 36 -7.20 -11.92 6.26
N VAL A 37 -7.35 -10.66 6.61
CA VAL A 37 -6.31 -9.90 7.29
C VAL A 37 -6.80 -9.45 8.64
N THR A 38 -5.86 -9.11 9.51
CA THR A 38 -6.14 -8.54 10.82
C THR A 38 -5.97 -7.04 10.77
N HIS A 39 -6.47 -6.36 11.81
CA HIS A 39 -6.21 -4.92 11.93
C HIS A 39 -4.71 -4.64 12.01
N SER A 40 -3.97 -5.55 12.64
CA SER A 40 -2.52 -5.40 12.73
C SER A 40 -1.87 -5.42 11.35
N MET A 41 -2.33 -6.32 10.49
CA MET A 41 -1.81 -6.37 9.12
C MET A 41 -2.15 -5.10 8.34
N MET A 42 -3.37 -4.60 8.52
CA MET A 42 -3.76 -3.37 7.87
C MET A 42 -2.95 -2.19 8.37
N ALA A 43 -2.63 -2.18 9.65
CA ALA A 43 -1.77 -1.15 10.22
C ALA A 43 -0.40 -1.18 9.57
N MET A 44 0.13 -2.36 9.33
CA MET A 44 1.41 -2.49 8.63
C MET A 44 1.33 -1.96 7.20
N ILE A 45 0.27 -2.30 6.51
CA ILE A 45 0.10 -1.85 5.13
C ILE A 45 0.07 -0.33 5.04
N CYS A 46 -0.62 0.31 5.97
CA CYS A 46 -0.85 1.74 5.90
C CYS A 46 0.11 2.55 6.77
N SER A 47 1.03 1.89 7.46
CA SER A 47 1.97 2.56 8.37
C SER A 47 1.21 3.35 9.44
N ARG A 48 0.20 2.71 10.02
CA ARG A 48 -0.58 3.29 11.10
C ARG A 48 -0.49 2.40 12.33
N SER A 49 -0.92 2.92 13.46
CA SER A 49 -1.05 2.10 14.65
C SER A 49 -2.29 1.21 14.54
N VAL A 50 -2.27 0.11 15.28
CA VAL A 50 -3.43 -0.78 15.32
C VAL A 50 -4.64 -0.04 15.90
N ALA A 51 -4.39 0.83 16.88
CA ALA A 51 -5.47 1.62 17.46
C ALA A 51 -6.13 2.52 16.41
N THR A 52 -5.34 3.13 15.54
CA THR A 52 -5.88 3.96 14.47
C THR A 52 -6.74 3.15 13.52
N VAL A 53 -6.26 1.98 13.13
CA VAL A 53 -7.03 1.10 12.25
C VAL A 53 -8.34 0.70 12.92
N GLY A 54 -8.29 0.39 14.22
CA GLY A 54 -9.50 0.06 14.95
C GLY A 54 -10.53 1.17 14.89
N ARG A 55 -10.08 2.42 14.92
CA ARG A 55 -11.00 3.54 14.85
C ARG A 55 -11.67 3.68 13.48
N TRP A 56 -11.02 3.16 12.43
CA TRP A 56 -11.66 3.17 11.11
C TRP A 56 -12.93 2.30 11.09
N PHE A 57 -12.99 1.32 11.97
CA PHE A 57 -14.12 0.40 12.04
C PHE A 57 -15.07 0.73 13.20
N SER A 58 -14.75 1.75 13.97
CA SER A 58 -15.58 2.16 15.08
C SER A 58 -16.79 2.92 14.61
N ARG A 59 -17.76 3.04 15.51
CA ARG A 59 -18.98 3.81 15.27
C ARG A 59 -19.06 4.95 16.25
N GLY A 60 -19.76 6.00 15.84
CA GLY A 60 -20.00 7.12 16.73
C GLY A 60 -18.77 7.97 16.92
N GLY A 61 -18.60 8.48 18.12
CA GLY A 61 -17.59 9.49 18.40
C GLY A 61 -16.17 9.00 18.30
N ASN A 62 -15.96 7.69 18.32
CA ASN A 62 -14.60 7.15 18.22
C ASN A 62 -14.15 6.92 16.79
N TYR A 63 -15.03 7.11 15.84
CA TYR A 63 -14.69 6.88 14.43
C TYR A 63 -13.65 7.87 13.95
N LEU A 64 -12.69 7.36 13.22
CA LEU A 64 -11.68 8.17 12.57
C LEU A 64 -11.73 7.87 11.08
N ARG A 65 -11.81 8.91 10.28
CA ARG A 65 -11.86 8.75 8.84
C ARG A 65 -10.48 8.42 8.29
N PRO A 66 -10.35 7.37 7.47
CA PRO A 66 -9.06 7.09 6.83
C PRO A 66 -8.66 8.24 5.90
N GLN A 67 -7.37 8.50 5.85
CA GLN A 67 -6.83 9.51 4.96
C GLN A 67 -6.74 8.98 3.53
N PRO A 68 -6.67 9.88 2.54
CA PRO A 68 -6.52 9.43 1.14
C PRO A 68 -5.31 8.52 0.95
N SER A 69 -4.22 8.76 1.67
CA SER A 69 -3.06 7.90 1.55
C SER A 69 -3.34 6.50 2.06
N ASP A 70 -4.17 6.37 3.09
CA ASP A 70 -4.55 5.04 3.59
C ASP A 70 -5.34 4.28 2.55
N LEU A 71 -6.29 4.95 1.91
CA LEU A 71 -7.11 4.32 0.89
C LEU A 71 -6.26 3.88 -0.29
N ARG A 72 -5.26 4.68 -0.64
CA ARG A 72 -4.36 4.36 -1.72
C ARG A 72 -3.50 3.14 -1.38
N HIS A 73 -2.97 3.09 -0.17
CA HIS A 73 -2.19 1.94 0.26
C HIS A 73 -2.98 0.65 0.16
N LEU A 74 -4.24 0.71 0.59
CA LEU A 74 -5.07 -0.49 0.54
C LEU A 74 -5.37 -0.90 -0.89
N ALA A 75 -5.63 0.07 -1.77
CA ALA A 75 -5.89 -0.24 -3.17
C ALA A 75 -4.67 -0.86 -3.85
N VAL A 76 -3.49 -0.33 -3.57
CA VAL A 76 -2.26 -0.88 -4.15
C VAL A 76 -2.00 -2.27 -3.62
N MET A 77 -2.20 -2.48 -2.32
CA MET A 77 -2.01 -3.79 -1.74
C MET A 77 -3.01 -4.79 -2.29
N ASP A 78 -4.26 -4.36 -2.46
CA ASP A 78 -5.28 -5.21 -3.08
C ASP A 78 -4.83 -5.68 -4.45
N PHE A 79 -4.32 -4.77 -5.26
CA PHE A 79 -3.84 -5.11 -6.58
C PHE A 79 -2.68 -6.11 -6.52
N LEU A 80 -1.74 -5.87 -5.61
CA LEU A 80 -0.59 -6.75 -5.49
C LEU A 80 -1.00 -8.15 -5.04
N LEU A 81 -1.93 -8.22 -4.09
CA LEU A 81 -2.40 -9.53 -3.61
C LEU A 81 -3.19 -10.24 -4.69
N GLU A 82 -4.01 -9.50 -5.43
CA GLU A 82 -4.82 -10.08 -6.49
C GLU A 82 -3.96 -10.69 -7.58
N HIS A 83 -2.84 -10.05 -7.87
CA HIS A 83 -1.95 -10.46 -8.97
C HIS A 83 -0.64 -11.03 -8.46
N PHE A 84 -0.65 -11.52 -7.24
CA PHE A 84 0.59 -11.96 -6.60
C PHE A 84 1.35 -12.99 -7.43
N GLU A 85 0.63 -13.92 -8.03
CA GLU A 85 1.28 -15.00 -8.79
C GLU A 85 1.75 -14.56 -10.15
N GLU A 86 1.35 -13.37 -10.58
CA GLU A 86 1.80 -12.83 -11.86
C GLU A 86 3.06 -12.00 -11.72
N ILE A 87 3.46 -11.68 -10.49
CA ILE A 87 4.65 -10.90 -10.25
C ILE A 87 5.87 -11.79 -10.41
N PRO A 88 6.80 -11.46 -11.32
CA PRO A 88 7.98 -12.32 -11.51
C PRO A 88 8.80 -12.41 -10.23
N VAL A 89 9.25 -13.62 -9.93
CA VAL A 89 10.03 -13.86 -8.73
C VAL A 89 11.29 -12.98 -8.71
N ARG A 90 11.92 -12.80 -9.86
CA ARG A 90 13.14 -12.01 -9.95
C ARG A 90 12.90 -10.54 -9.61
N VAL A 91 11.64 -10.09 -9.66
CA VAL A 91 11.30 -8.71 -9.31
C VAL A 91 10.74 -8.63 -7.91
N ALA A 92 9.80 -9.52 -7.60
CA ALA A 92 9.11 -9.46 -6.32
C ALA A 92 10.04 -9.83 -5.16
N TRP A 93 10.83 -10.87 -5.34
CA TRP A 93 11.64 -11.36 -4.24
C TRP A 93 12.82 -10.46 -3.91
N PRO A 94 13.66 -10.08 -4.90
CA PRO A 94 14.75 -9.15 -4.60
C PRO A 94 14.26 -7.80 -4.12
N LEU A 95 13.15 -7.31 -4.70
CA LEU A 95 12.60 -6.02 -4.29
C LEU A 95 12.15 -6.06 -2.84
N ALA A 96 11.48 -7.12 -2.45
CA ALA A 96 11.04 -7.25 -1.06
C ALA A 96 12.22 -7.27 -0.11
N LEU A 97 13.29 -7.98 -0.49
CA LEU A 97 14.48 -8.05 0.35
C LEU A 97 15.18 -6.70 0.42
N GLU A 98 15.30 -6.02 -0.69
CA GLU A 98 15.92 -4.70 -0.71
C GLU A 98 15.12 -3.68 0.10
N LEU A 99 13.82 -3.67 -0.08
CA LEU A 99 12.98 -2.76 0.68
C LEU A 99 13.11 -3.03 2.16
N ARG A 100 13.13 -4.30 2.53
CA ARG A 100 13.29 -4.65 3.92
C ARG A 100 14.62 -4.14 4.48
N ASN A 101 15.69 -4.30 3.72
CA ASN A 101 17.00 -3.86 4.17
C ASN A 101 17.10 -2.35 4.28
N MET A 102 16.41 -1.64 3.39
CA MET A 102 16.41 -0.17 3.43
C MET A 102 15.57 0.36 4.58
N LEU A 103 14.40 -0.22 4.76
CA LEU A 103 13.48 0.26 5.81
C LEU A 103 13.83 -0.30 7.17
N CYS A 104 14.45 -1.48 7.20
CA CYS A 104 14.78 -2.18 8.44
C CYS A 104 16.19 -2.72 8.34
N PRO A 105 17.20 -1.87 8.56
CA PRO A 105 18.58 -2.34 8.50
C PRO A 105 18.83 -3.50 9.48
N PRO A 106 19.79 -4.38 9.19
CA PRO A 106 19.99 -5.58 10.01
C PRO A 106 20.25 -5.30 11.49
N ASN A 107 20.80 -4.15 11.81
CA ASN A 107 21.07 -3.81 13.21
C ASN A 107 19.93 -3.03 13.84
N HIS A 108 18.76 -3.05 13.26
CA HIS A 108 17.60 -2.36 13.76
C HIS A 108 16.61 -3.37 14.29
N ASP A 109 16.19 -3.20 15.53
CA ASP A 109 15.33 -4.20 16.16
C ASP A 109 13.87 -4.05 15.87
N GLN A 110 13.48 -3.00 15.22
CA GLN A 110 12.09 -2.60 15.16
C GLN A 110 11.38 -3.02 13.91
N CYS A 111 12.00 -3.79 13.11
CA CYS A 111 11.35 -4.28 11.91
C CYS A 111 11.27 -5.80 11.89
#